data_429aa048ba440788e0a92b9f37acbe4d
#
_entry.id   429aa048ba440788e0a92b9f37acbe4d
#
_cell.length_a   1.000
_cell.length_b   1.000
_cell.length_c   1.000
_cell.angle_alpha   90.00
_cell.angle_beta   90.00
_cell.angle_gamma   90.00
#
_symmetry.space_group_name_H-M   'P 1'
#
loop_
_entity.id
_entity.type
_entity.pdbx_description
1 polymer ?
#
loop_
_entity_poly.entity_id
_entity_poly.type
_entity_poly.pdbx_seq_one_letter_code
_entity_poly.pdbx_strand_id
1 'polypeptide(L)'
;MAAEVAKGMNGEEGSEQRGALSAADRLAAIIESSDDAIIGKTLDGIITDWNAGAERIFGYSSSEIVGASILTLIPEDRWSEENEIISRLKTGERVEHFETLRRRKDGVLIHISLTVSPIKAADGQVIGASKIARDITVRKQTEALLTQQSERLQTLYRVASEISRDLDLDRIVQSVTDIGTELSGAKYGAFFYNVTNAAGESYQLYTLSGAAREAFNFGMPRNTAVFAPTFSGEGVIRSDDIRKDPRYGHSAPHYGMPAGHLPVVSYLAVPVTSVSGKVLGGLFFAHDEPGKFTADTENLVSAIAAQTAVAMDNARLHKAAQQEIEQRKRAEEAKEILLHELKHRVKNTLATIQAVAMQTFRLAPRAETEAFNARLFALSEAHDLLTQRDWERVNLTHIVQRALSPFAAEADKRFEISGPDVEISAERALQLAMVLHELATNAAKYGALCNLTGTVRIVWEHHAESNIEFLKIRWIETGGPEVASPDRKGFGSRMISRALRGEGCGVEFDFRPEGLSVELRFTPG
;
A
#
# COMPACT_ATOMS: atom_id res chain seq x y z
N MET A 1 -25.98 24.33 81.10
CA MET A 1 -26.16 25.55 81.86
C MET A 1 -26.55 26.62 80.86
N ALA A 2 -27.81 26.82 80.79
CA ALA A 2 -28.54 27.92 81.42
C ALA A 2 -28.24 29.17 80.63
N ALA A 3 -29.20 29.56 79.86
CA ALA A 3 -30.39 30.33 80.20
C ALA A 3 -30.16 31.83 80.09
N GLU A 4 -31.06 32.40 79.35
CA GLU A 4 -31.70 33.71 79.57
C GLU A 4 -30.84 34.97 79.21
N VAL A 5 -31.35 35.89 78.57
CA VAL A 5 -32.64 36.65 78.71
C VAL A 5 -32.96 37.45 77.48
N ALA A 6 -34.24 37.50 77.20
CA ALA A 6 -34.99 38.31 76.25
C ALA A 6 -34.90 39.84 76.45
N LYS A 7 -35.35 40.53 75.45
CA LYS A 7 -36.10 41.79 75.40
C LYS A 7 -35.44 43.00 74.64
N GLY A 8 -36.19 43.43 73.75
CA GLY A 8 -36.26 44.86 73.35
C GLY A 8 -36.45 45.00 71.83
N MET A 9 -37.59 44.83 71.33
CA MET A 9 -38.57 45.81 70.78
C MET A 9 -38.05 46.82 69.78
N ASN A 10 -38.73 46.71 68.66
CA ASN A 10 -39.18 47.74 67.74
C ASN A 10 -38.25 48.30 66.67
N GLY A 11 -38.70 48.02 65.44
CA GLY A 11 -38.92 49.02 64.45
C GLY A 11 -37.86 49.16 63.41
N GLU A 12 -38.08 48.57 62.27
CA GLU A 12 -38.25 49.34 61.03
C GLU A 12 -38.48 48.33 59.89
N GLU A 13 -39.70 48.37 59.42
CA GLU A 13 -40.09 47.84 58.12
C GLU A 13 -39.31 48.62 57.04
N GLY A 14 -38.22 48.07 56.56
CA GLY A 14 -37.54 48.47 55.35
C GLY A 14 -37.87 47.43 54.30
N SER A 15 -39.02 47.55 53.65
CA SER A 15 -39.43 46.78 52.44
C SER A 15 -38.39 47.06 51.33
N GLU A 16 -37.46 46.13 51.13
CA GLU A 16 -36.82 45.98 49.83
C GLU A 16 -37.86 45.50 48.80
N GLN A 17 -38.67 46.43 48.29
CA GLN A 17 -39.31 46.30 47.01
C GLN A 17 -38.22 46.28 45.91
N ARG A 18 -37.58 45.12 45.68
CA ARG A 18 -37.01 44.83 44.38
C ARG A 18 -38.18 44.85 43.41
N GLY A 19 -38.32 45.95 42.68
CA GLY A 19 -39.33 46.14 41.64
C GLY A 19 -39.27 45.01 40.64
N ALA A 20 -40.20 44.06 40.73
CA ALA A 20 -40.37 43.04 39.72
C ALA A 20 -40.71 43.77 38.41
N LEU A 21 -39.77 43.72 37.46
CA LEU A 21 -40.00 44.19 36.10
C LEU A 21 -41.36 43.72 35.61
N SER A 22 -42.17 44.59 35.06
CA SER A 22 -43.45 44.25 34.48
C SER A 22 -43.25 43.18 33.37
N ALA A 23 -44.28 42.44 33.02
CA ALA A 23 -44.21 41.50 31.92
C ALA A 23 -43.81 42.20 30.61
N ALA A 24 -44.25 43.42 30.41
CA ALA A 24 -43.86 44.26 29.28
C ALA A 24 -42.38 44.63 29.29
N ASP A 25 -41.83 45.06 30.45
CA ASP A 25 -40.42 45.40 30.57
C ASP A 25 -39.51 44.20 30.34
N ARG A 26 -39.91 42.99 30.80
CA ARG A 26 -39.17 41.76 30.52
C ARG A 26 -39.18 41.38 29.05
N LEU A 27 -40.32 41.47 28.37
CA LEU A 27 -40.43 41.24 26.92
C LEU A 27 -39.57 42.24 26.14
N ALA A 28 -39.61 43.51 26.51
CA ALA A 28 -38.76 44.55 25.88
C ALA A 28 -37.27 44.22 26.06
N ALA A 29 -36.86 43.85 27.27
CA ALA A 29 -35.45 43.46 27.53
C ALA A 29 -35.00 42.21 26.72
N ILE A 30 -35.88 41.22 26.54
CA ILE A 30 -35.61 40.05 25.72
C ILE A 30 -35.43 40.45 24.24
N ILE A 31 -36.31 41.30 23.72
CA ILE A 31 -36.26 41.79 22.35
C ILE A 31 -35.00 42.59 22.12
N GLU A 32 -34.63 43.48 23.04
CA GLU A 32 -33.43 44.33 22.93
C GLU A 32 -32.13 43.53 23.04
N SER A 33 -32.10 42.44 23.83
CA SER A 33 -30.95 41.60 23.99
C SER A 33 -30.73 40.59 22.84
N SER A 34 -31.67 40.46 21.90
CA SER A 34 -31.59 39.55 20.76
C SER A 34 -30.46 39.98 19.80
N ASP A 35 -29.65 39.03 19.34
CA ASP A 35 -28.69 39.26 18.25
C ASP A 35 -29.38 39.31 16.88
N ASP A 36 -30.56 38.71 16.72
CA ASP A 36 -31.35 38.80 15.51
C ASP A 36 -32.08 40.15 15.45
N ALA A 37 -32.20 40.69 14.25
CA ALA A 37 -33.03 41.86 14.02
C ALA A 37 -34.49 41.54 14.22
N ILE A 38 -35.18 42.22 15.15
CA ILE A 38 -36.61 42.15 15.39
C ILE A 38 -37.21 43.47 14.98
N ILE A 39 -38.10 43.41 13.96
CA ILE A 39 -38.66 44.59 13.30
C ILE A 39 -40.20 44.45 13.27
N GLY A 40 -40.88 45.42 13.84
CA GLY A 40 -42.34 45.58 13.66
C GLY A 40 -42.64 46.48 12.46
N LYS A 41 -43.72 46.21 11.75
CA LYS A 41 -44.22 47.08 10.67
C LYS A 41 -45.73 47.00 10.51
N THR A 42 -46.29 48.03 9.93
CA THR A 42 -47.70 48.07 9.46
C THR A 42 -47.86 47.19 8.20
N LEU A 43 -49.14 46.94 7.80
CA LEU A 43 -49.41 46.25 6.52
C LEU A 43 -49.08 47.12 5.29
N ASP A 44 -48.94 48.42 5.47
CA ASP A 44 -48.48 49.36 4.43
C ASP A 44 -46.96 49.42 4.35
N GLY A 45 -46.24 48.58 5.15
CA GLY A 45 -44.79 48.49 5.12
C GLY A 45 -44.03 49.56 5.89
N ILE A 46 -44.70 50.31 6.76
CA ILE A 46 -44.05 51.32 7.62
C ILE A 46 -43.51 50.67 8.88
N ILE A 47 -42.24 50.88 9.18
CA ILE A 47 -41.51 50.32 10.33
C ILE A 47 -42.03 50.98 11.61
N THR A 48 -42.48 50.15 12.58
CA THR A 48 -42.99 50.60 13.89
C THR A 48 -42.04 50.30 15.05
N ASP A 49 -41.33 49.17 14.97
CA ASP A 49 -40.46 48.66 16.04
C ASP A 49 -39.10 48.26 15.46
N TRP A 50 -38.03 48.53 16.24
CA TRP A 50 -36.64 48.32 15.83
C TRP A 50 -35.77 48.06 17.03
N ASN A 51 -35.30 46.83 17.22
CA ASN A 51 -34.44 46.45 18.36
C ASN A 51 -32.96 46.71 18.12
N ALA A 52 -32.15 46.59 19.16
CA ALA A 52 -30.70 46.74 19.07
C ALA A 52 -30.03 45.77 18.09
N GLY A 53 -30.57 44.52 17.89
CA GLY A 53 -30.12 43.58 16.86
C GLY A 53 -30.29 44.12 15.46
N ALA A 54 -31.41 44.79 15.18
CA ALA A 54 -31.67 45.43 13.89
C ALA A 54 -30.71 46.60 13.64
N GLU A 55 -30.40 47.39 14.67
CA GLU A 55 -29.37 48.47 14.58
C GLU A 55 -28.00 47.91 14.19
N ARG A 56 -27.59 46.82 14.85
CA ARG A 56 -26.26 46.20 14.55
C ARG A 56 -26.23 45.60 13.13
N ILE A 57 -27.29 44.92 12.71
CA ILE A 57 -27.34 44.25 11.41
C ILE A 57 -27.46 45.23 10.26
N PHE A 58 -28.37 46.21 10.35
CA PHE A 58 -28.69 47.09 9.23
C PHE A 58 -27.98 48.46 9.29
N GLY A 59 -27.44 48.85 10.46
CA GLY A 59 -26.71 50.10 10.63
C GLY A 59 -27.53 51.37 10.75
N TYR A 60 -28.86 51.27 10.83
CA TYR A 60 -29.76 52.41 11.14
C TYR A 60 -30.12 52.40 12.61
N SER A 61 -30.10 53.54 13.27
CA SER A 61 -30.68 53.67 14.62
C SER A 61 -32.22 53.61 14.58
N SER A 62 -32.84 53.21 15.68
CA SER A 62 -34.28 53.18 15.81
C SER A 62 -34.90 54.57 15.47
N SER A 63 -34.31 55.66 15.93
CA SER A 63 -34.77 57.04 15.67
C SER A 63 -34.72 57.45 14.19
N GLU A 64 -33.85 56.84 13.40
CA GLU A 64 -33.70 57.12 11.96
C GLU A 64 -34.68 56.35 11.09
N ILE A 65 -35.02 55.11 11.49
CA ILE A 65 -35.69 54.15 10.60
C ILE A 65 -37.14 53.93 10.95
N VAL A 66 -37.57 54.14 12.22
CA VAL A 66 -38.98 54.03 12.62
C VAL A 66 -39.77 55.13 11.92
N GLY A 67 -40.88 54.75 11.28
CA GLY A 67 -41.68 55.61 10.42
C GLY A 67 -41.27 55.60 8.94
N ALA A 68 -40.10 55.01 8.61
CA ALA A 68 -39.69 54.82 7.22
C ALA A 68 -40.31 53.57 6.60
N SER A 69 -40.27 53.47 5.26
CA SER A 69 -40.68 52.29 4.55
C SER A 69 -39.68 51.16 4.69
N ILE A 70 -40.13 49.92 4.91
CA ILE A 70 -39.33 48.72 4.93
C ILE A 70 -38.55 48.51 3.61
N LEU A 71 -39.02 49.09 2.51
CA LEU A 71 -38.36 49.06 1.21
C LEU A 71 -36.98 49.71 1.24
N THR A 72 -36.69 50.55 2.21
CA THR A 72 -35.33 51.10 2.45
C THR A 72 -34.29 50.02 2.62
N LEU A 73 -34.65 48.89 3.21
CA LEU A 73 -33.78 47.73 3.44
C LEU A 73 -33.77 46.75 2.28
N ILE A 74 -34.66 46.90 1.29
CA ILE A 74 -34.84 45.93 0.22
C ILE A 74 -34.29 46.51 -1.08
N PRO A 75 -33.36 45.76 -1.75
CA PRO A 75 -32.89 46.13 -3.08
C PRO A 75 -34.07 46.26 -4.07
N GLU A 76 -34.00 47.19 -5.02
CA GLU A 76 -35.10 47.51 -5.93
C GLU A 76 -35.58 46.30 -6.76
N ASP A 77 -34.64 45.47 -7.19
CA ASP A 77 -34.89 44.24 -7.92
C ASP A 77 -35.67 43.18 -7.10
N ARG A 78 -35.81 43.39 -5.79
CA ARG A 78 -36.47 42.45 -4.84
C ARG A 78 -37.72 43.03 -4.17
N TRP A 79 -38.23 44.15 -4.59
CA TRP A 79 -39.44 44.74 -4.02
C TRP A 79 -40.68 43.85 -4.17
N SER A 80 -40.72 43.01 -5.19
CA SER A 80 -41.81 42.02 -5.38
C SER A 80 -41.92 41.02 -4.21
N GLU A 81 -40.77 40.70 -3.52
CA GLU A 81 -40.75 39.81 -2.35
C GLU A 81 -41.61 40.37 -1.20
N GLU A 82 -41.59 41.69 -0.99
CA GLU A 82 -42.37 42.34 0.06
C GLU A 82 -43.89 42.24 -0.23
N ASN A 83 -44.31 42.40 -1.49
CA ASN A 83 -45.68 42.28 -1.89
C ASN A 83 -46.19 40.83 -1.69
N GLU A 84 -45.40 39.83 -2.00
CA GLU A 84 -45.70 38.44 -1.77
C GLU A 84 -45.86 38.14 -0.27
N ILE A 85 -44.91 38.58 0.56
CA ILE A 85 -44.94 38.42 2.02
C ILE A 85 -46.21 39.06 2.60
N ILE A 86 -46.54 40.29 2.19
CA ILE A 86 -47.76 40.99 2.67
C ILE A 86 -49.02 40.23 2.25
N SER A 87 -49.08 39.71 1.04
CA SER A 87 -50.24 38.94 0.55
C SER A 87 -50.47 37.69 1.43
N ARG A 88 -49.43 36.97 1.77
CA ARG A 88 -49.49 35.79 2.65
C ARG A 88 -49.86 36.15 4.09
N LEU A 89 -49.34 37.25 4.62
CA LEU A 89 -49.68 37.72 5.97
C LEU A 89 -51.14 38.10 6.10
N LYS A 90 -51.76 38.74 5.06
CA LYS A 90 -53.19 39.11 5.05
C LYS A 90 -54.11 37.89 5.15
N THR A 91 -53.68 36.71 4.68
CA THR A 91 -54.39 35.44 4.86
C THR A 91 -54.11 34.78 6.22
N GLY A 92 -53.32 35.43 7.07
CA GLY A 92 -52.90 34.91 8.39
C GLY A 92 -51.77 33.90 8.36
N GLU A 93 -51.16 33.68 7.20
CA GLU A 93 -50.04 32.77 7.00
C GLU A 93 -48.72 33.36 7.51
N ARG A 94 -47.87 32.52 8.11
CA ARG A 94 -46.51 32.86 8.54
C ARG A 94 -45.51 32.50 7.43
N VAL A 95 -44.51 33.35 7.19
CA VAL A 95 -43.41 33.08 6.29
C VAL A 95 -42.20 32.66 7.13
N GLU A 96 -41.67 31.47 6.90
CA GLU A 96 -40.54 30.93 7.67
C GLU A 96 -39.34 30.67 6.77
N HIS A 97 -38.14 30.92 7.31
CA HIS A 97 -36.85 30.62 6.68
C HIS A 97 -36.68 31.13 5.24
N PHE A 98 -37.19 32.30 4.96
CA PHE A 98 -37.03 32.94 3.66
C PHE A 98 -35.65 33.59 3.55
N GLU A 99 -34.72 32.96 2.81
CA GLU A 99 -33.38 33.50 2.60
C GLU A 99 -33.38 34.48 1.44
N THR A 100 -32.82 35.67 1.68
CA THR A 100 -32.81 36.75 0.68
C THR A 100 -31.68 37.75 0.96
N LEU A 101 -31.52 38.73 0.06
CA LEU A 101 -30.60 39.86 0.23
C LEU A 101 -31.29 41.06 0.78
N ARG A 102 -30.63 41.81 1.67
CA ARG A 102 -31.06 43.11 2.17
C ARG A 102 -29.91 44.11 2.14
N ARG A 103 -30.25 45.39 2.06
CA ARG A 103 -29.29 46.48 1.96
C ARG A 103 -29.13 47.18 3.31
N ARG A 104 -27.92 47.30 3.75
CA ARG A 104 -27.58 48.08 4.93
C ARG A 104 -27.50 49.59 4.63
N LYS A 105 -27.41 50.41 5.67
CA LYS A 105 -27.25 51.89 5.57
C LYS A 105 -26.04 52.32 4.73
N ASP A 106 -24.92 51.56 4.81
CA ASP A 106 -23.72 51.81 4.03
C ASP A 106 -23.79 51.31 2.57
N GLY A 107 -24.96 50.78 2.15
CA GLY A 107 -25.18 50.25 0.82
C GLY A 107 -24.77 48.78 0.62
N VAL A 108 -24.09 48.15 1.57
CA VAL A 108 -23.64 46.78 1.50
C VAL A 108 -24.86 45.82 1.49
N LEU A 109 -24.81 44.81 0.59
CA LEU A 109 -25.79 43.76 0.55
C LEU A 109 -25.37 42.63 1.50
N ILE A 110 -26.33 42.21 2.36
CA ILE A 110 -26.16 41.10 3.30
C ILE A 110 -27.17 40.03 3.03
N HIS A 111 -26.77 38.78 3.24
CA HIS A 111 -27.71 37.65 3.21
C HIS A 111 -28.40 37.53 4.55
N ILE A 112 -29.75 37.52 4.51
CA ILE A 112 -30.54 37.33 5.72
C ILE A 112 -31.49 36.14 5.58
N SER A 113 -31.77 35.48 6.70
CA SER A 113 -32.88 34.53 6.84
C SER A 113 -34.01 35.20 7.58
N LEU A 114 -35.18 35.32 6.94
CA LEU A 114 -36.34 35.99 7.45
C LEU A 114 -37.40 35.01 7.97
N THR A 115 -37.95 35.33 9.12
CA THR A 115 -39.24 34.81 9.57
C THR A 115 -40.18 35.97 9.77
N VAL A 116 -41.38 35.93 9.13
CA VAL A 116 -42.38 37.00 9.24
C VAL A 116 -43.69 36.45 9.74
N SER A 117 -44.18 37.00 10.81
CA SER A 117 -45.41 36.58 11.49
C SER A 117 -46.42 37.72 11.53
N PRO A 118 -47.74 37.45 11.31
CA PRO A 118 -48.78 38.48 11.45
C PRO A 118 -48.95 38.88 12.91
N ILE A 119 -49.04 40.18 13.16
CA ILE A 119 -49.49 40.78 14.43
C ILE A 119 -51.01 40.94 14.34
N LYS A 120 -51.73 40.33 15.30
CA LYS A 120 -53.20 40.34 15.32
C LYS A 120 -53.71 41.19 16.46
N ALA A 121 -54.75 41.97 16.21
CA ALA A 121 -55.54 42.69 17.22
C ALA A 121 -56.42 41.69 18.03
N ALA A 122 -57.01 42.16 19.11
CA ALA A 122 -57.86 41.34 19.99
C ALA A 122 -59.05 40.70 19.29
N ASP A 123 -59.52 41.30 18.20
CA ASP A 123 -60.61 40.81 17.33
C ASP A 123 -60.13 39.78 16.29
N GLY A 124 -58.86 39.47 16.25
CA GLY A 124 -58.25 38.52 15.30
C GLY A 124 -57.86 39.16 13.96
N GLN A 125 -58.09 40.43 13.73
CA GLN A 125 -57.70 41.13 12.51
C GLN A 125 -56.19 41.31 12.49
N VAL A 126 -55.52 41.06 11.34
CA VAL A 126 -54.08 41.32 11.15
C VAL A 126 -53.88 42.83 11.01
N ILE A 127 -53.14 43.42 11.93
CA ILE A 127 -52.87 44.87 12.00
C ILE A 127 -51.42 45.23 11.61
N GLY A 128 -50.54 44.26 11.52
CA GLY A 128 -49.14 44.46 11.20
C GLY A 128 -48.36 43.15 11.08
N ALA A 129 -47.06 43.23 11.01
CA ALA A 129 -46.18 42.09 10.94
C ALA A 129 -44.94 42.26 11.84
N SER A 130 -44.52 41.19 12.49
CA SER A 130 -43.23 41.07 13.14
C SER A 130 -42.26 40.30 12.21
N LYS A 131 -41.10 40.89 11.93
CA LYS A 131 -40.02 40.26 11.16
C LYS A 131 -38.85 39.95 12.09
N ILE A 132 -38.37 38.71 12.04
CA ILE A 132 -37.10 38.34 12.66
C ILE A 132 -36.12 38.07 11.50
N ALA A 133 -35.03 38.80 11.48
CA ALA A 133 -34.01 38.69 10.44
C ALA A 133 -32.66 38.33 11.07
N ARG A 134 -32.14 37.21 10.65
CA ARG A 134 -30.78 36.73 11.04
C ARG A 134 -29.82 36.99 9.91
N ASP A 135 -28.68 37.60 10.19
CA ASP A 135 -27.59 37.70 9.23
C ASP A 135 -26.91 36.34 9.03
N ILE A 136 -26.95 35.86 7.81
CA ILE A 136 -26.36 34.59 7.38
C ILE A 136 -25.22 34.78 6.37
N THR A 137 -24.70 36.01 6.25
CA THR A 137 -23.67 36.36 5.25
C THR A 137 -22.41 35.52 5.44
N VAL A 138 -21.91 35.43 6.67
CA VAL A 138 -20.71 34.63 6.98
C VAL A 138 -20.94 33.15 6.67
N ARG A 139 -22.14 32.63 7.02
CA ARG A 139 -22.51 31.25 6.69
C ARG A 139 -22.49 31.01 5.19
N LYS A 140 -23.12 31.88 4.40
CA LYS A 140 -23.17 31.76 2.92
C LYS A 140 -21.78 31.85 2.29
N GLN A 141 -20.92 32.74 2.78
CA GLN A 141 -19.53 32.85 2.33
C GLN A 141 -18.73 31.58 2.64
N THR A 142 -18.90 31.01 3.84
CA THR A 142 -18.24 29.77 4.23
C THR A 142 -18.74 28.58 3.40
N GLU A 143 -20.05 28.46 3.18
CA GLU A 143 -20.66 27.44 2.33
C GLU A 143 -20.11 27.53 0.89
N ALA A 144 -20.04 28.73 0.32
CA ALA A 144 -19.50 28.95 -1.03
C ALA A 144 -18.03 28.56 -1.11
N LEU A 145 -17.21 28.93 -0.11
CA LEU A 145 -15.80 28.58 -0.05
C LEU A 145 -15.61 27.05 0.07
N LEU A 146 -16.39 26.39 0.93
CA LEU A 146 -16.33 24.94 1.08
C LEU A 146 -16.74 24.22 -0.21
N THR A 147 -17.77 24.70 -0.90
CA THR A 147 -18.19 24.15 -2.19
C THR A 147 -17.07 24.28 -3.22
N GLN A 148 -16.45 25.45 -3.34
CA GLN A 148 -15.33 25.69 -4.24
C GLN A 148 -14.14 24.79 -3.92
N GLN A 149 -13.80 24.62 -2.63
CA GLN A 149 -12.72 23.72 -2.22
C GLN A 149 -13.04 22.26 -2.54
N SER A 150 -14.28 21.84 -2.32
CA SER A 150 -14.74 20.48 -2.64
C SER A 150 -14.63 20.17 -4.14
N GLU A 151 -15.10 21.07 -4.99
CA GLU A 151 -14.99 20.93 -6.45
C GLU A 151 -13.54 20.85 -6.92
N ARG A 152 -12.65 21.67 -6.33
CA ARG A 152 -11.22 21.64 -6.60
C ARG A 152 -10.61 20.29 -6.21
N LEU A 153 -10.92 19.79 -5.01
CA LEU A 153 -10.44 18.49 -4.54
C LEU A 153 -10.96 17.33 -5.41
N GLN A 154 -12.22 17.36 -5.82
CA GLN A 154 -12.78 16.35 -6.71
C GLN A 154 -12.07 16.32 -8.06
N THR A 155 -11.74 17.48 -8.61
CA THR A 155 -10.99 17.59 -9.87
C THR A 155 -9.59 16.99 -9.72
N LEU A 156 -8.86 17.35 -8.67
CA LEU A 156 -7.54 16.79 -8.38
C LEU A 156 -7.59 15.27 -8.16
N TYR A 157 -8.59 14.77 -7.43
CA TYR A 157 -8.77 13.34 -7.19
C TYR A 157 -9.05 12.57 -8.49
N ARG A 158 -9.89 13.11 -9.37
CA ARG A 158 -10.17 12.51 -10.69
C ARG A 158 -8.90 12.42 -11.52
N VAL A 159 -8.14 13.50 -11.61
CA VAL A 159 -6.86 13.55 -12.34
C VAL A 159 -5.86 12.55 -11.77
N ALA A 160 -5.67 12.55 -10.44
CA ALA A 160 -4.77 11.60 -9.78
C ALA A 160 -5.17 10.14 -10.01
N SER A 161 -6.48 9.85 -9.96
CA SER A 161 -7.01 8.51 -10.22
C SER A 161 -6.80 8.07 -11.68
N GLU A 162 -6.97 8.97 -12.63
CA GLU A 162 -6.75 8.71 -14.05
C GLU A 162 -5.28 8.41 -14.35
N ILE A 163 -4.37 9.23 -13.82
CA ILE A 163 -2.92 9.06 -13.95
C ILE A 163 -2.45 7.75 -13.31
N SER A 164 -2.99 7.39 -12.13
CA SER A 164 -2.55 6.23 -11.36
C SER A 164 -3.05 4.88 -11.88
N ARG A 165 -4.00 4.86 -12.81
CA ARG A 165 -4.54 3.63 -13.41
C ARG A 165 -3.61 3.00 -14.44
N ASP A 166 -2.76 3.79 -15.06
CA ASP A 166 -1.83 3.31 -16.07
C ASP A 166 -0.48 2.97 -15.43
N LEU A 167 0.12 1.88 -15.89
CA LEU A 167 1.47 1.46 -15.53
C LEU A 167 2.45 1.63 -16.69
N ASP A 168 1.95 2.10 -17.83
CA ASP A 168 2.76 2.45 -18.98
C ASP A 168 3.22 3.91 -18.85
N LEU A 169 4.53 4.09 -18.78
CA LEU A 169 5.15 5.38 -18.55
C LEU A 169 4.81 6.40 -19.67
N ASP A 170 4.71 5.92 -20.89
CA ASP A 170 4.45 6.75 -22.07
C ASP A 170 3.02 7.30 -22.03
N ARG A 171 2.07 6.45 -21.64
CA ARG A 171 0.68 6.84 -21.47
C ARG A 171 0.47 7.79 -20.30
N ILE A 172 1.12 7.53 -19.16
CA ILE A 172 1.07 8.41 -17.98
C ILE A 172 1.50 9.82 -18.41
N VAL A 173 2.66 9.93 -19.06
CA VAL A 173 3.24 11.23 -19.40
C VAL A 173 2.41 11.95 -20.46
N GLN A 174 1.84 11.24 -21.45
CA GLN A 174 0.94 11.83 -22.44
C GLN A 174 -0.34 12.34 -21.77
N SER A 175 -1.03 11.50 -21.00
CA SER A 175 -2.26 11.86 -20.29
C SER A 175 -2.07 13.10 -19.41
N VAL A 176 -0.97 13.13 -18.66
CA VAL A 176 -0.64 14.28 -17.80
C VAL A 176 -0.38 15.55 -18.59
N THR A 177 0.31 15.44 -19.73
CA THR A 177 0.56 16.60 -20.60
C THR A 177 -0.74 17.15 -21.16
N ASP A 178 -1.65 16.28 -21.60
CA ASP A 178 -2.97 16.68 -22.14
C ASP A 178 -3.85 17.30 -21.06
N ILE A 179 -4.01 16.64 -19.91
CA ILE A 179 -4.78 17.13 -18.76
C ILE A 179 -4.22 18.47 -18.25
N GLY A 180 -2.90 18.56 -18.10
CA GLY A 180 -2.23 19.78 -17.66
C GLY A 180 -2.43 20.93 -18.63
N THR A 181 -2.43 20.68 -19.94
CA THR A 181 -2.70 21.69 -20.98
C THR A 181 -4.14 22.19 -20.88
N GLU A 182 -5.11 21.30 -20.77
CA GLU A 182 -6.52 21.64 -20.64
C GLU A 182 -6.79 22.45 -19.35
N LEU A 183 -6.37 21.93 -18.19
CA LEU A 183 -6.65 22.54 -16.91
C LEU A 183 -5.90 23.86 -16.67
N SER A 184 -4.72 24.03 -17.26
CA SER A 184 -3.98 25.29 -17.17
C SER A 184 -4.51 26.38 -18.11
N GLY A 185 -5.36 26.01 -19.08
CA GLY A 185 -5.76 26.89 -20.18
C GLY A 185 -4.60 27.22 -21.13
N ALA A 186 -3.57 26.38 -21.16
CA ALA A 186 -2.45 26.52 -22.06
C ALA A 186 -2.87 26.18 -23.49
N LYS A 187 -2.24 26.85 -24.46
CA LYS A 187 -2.39 26.51 -25.88
C LYS A 187 -1.51 25.33 -26.26
N TYR A 188 -0.36 25.22 -25.62
CA TYR A 188 0.64 24.17 -25.85
C TYR A 188 1.11 23.60 -24.52
N GLY A 189 1.23 22.29 -24.42
CA GLY A 189 1.84 21.56 -23.32
C GLY A 189 2.91 20.61 -23.82
N ALA A 190 3.96 20.42 -23.04
CA ALA A 190 5.01 19.46 -23.33
C ALA A 190 5.56 18.85 -22.04
N PHE A 191 5.96 17.59 -22.12
CA PHE A 191 6.78 16.96 -21.10
C PHE A 191 8.17 16.67 -21.68
N PHE A 192 9.20 17.05 -20.93
CA PHE A 192 10.58 16.73 -21.25
C PHE A 192 11.19 15.86 -20.18
N TYR A 193 11.78 14.73 -20.58
CA TYR A 193 12.55 13.90 -19.69
C TYR A 193 13.88 14.55 -19.30
N ASN A 194 14.28 14.38 -18.06
CA ASN A 194 15.62 14.71 -17.60
C ASN A 194 16.58 13.53 -17.91
N VAL A 195 17.04 13.47 -19.16
CA VAL A 195 18.01 12.48 -19.63
C VAL A 195 19.36 13.15 -19.75
N THR A 196 20.33 12.67 -18.97
CA THR A 196 21.73 13.10 -19.06
C THR A 196 22.48 12.18 -20.02
N ASN A 197 23.01 12.75 -21.11
CA ASN A 197 23.93 12.02 -21.98
C ASN A 197 25.34 11.96 -21.36
N ALA A 198 26.26 11.22 -21.98
CA ALA A 198 27.65 11.11 -21.55
C ALA A 198 28.41 12.47 -21.47
N ALA A 199 27.86 13.53 -22.09
CA ALA A 199 28.38 14.91 -22.05
C ALA A 199 27.66 15.79 -21.01
N GLY A 200 26.70 15.22 -20.24
CA GLY A 200 26.02 15.93 -19.14
C GLY A 200 24.82 16.77 -19.56
N GLU A 201 24.43 16.79 -20.82
CA GLU A 201 23.35 17.65 -21.33
C GLU A 201 22.52 16.94 -22.38
N SER A 202 21.26 16.70 -22.14
CA SER A 202 20.19 16.70 -23.15
C SER A 202 18.83 16.40 -22.51
N TYR A 203 17.86 17.23 -22.82
CA TYR A 203 16.47 17.01 -22.49
C TYR A 203 15.80 16.37 -23.71
N GLN A 204 15.15 15.23 -23.53
CA GLN A 204 14.42 14.58 -24.59
C GLN A 204 12.95 15.00 -24.51
N LEU A 205 12.41 15.61 -25.56
CA LEU A 205 10.97 15.80 -25.71
C LEU A 205 10.32 14.42 -25.75
N TYR A 206 9.37 14.22 -24.87
CA TYR A 206 8.67 12.95 -24.81
C TYR A 206 7.23 13.07 -25.33
N THR A 207 6.45 14.03 -24.82
CA THR A 207 5.06 14.26 -25.26
C THR A 207 4.81 15.71 -25.58
N LEU A 208 3.80 15.93 -26.41
CA LEU A 208 3.33 17.26 -26.81
C LEU A 208 1.80 17.25 -26.84
N SER A 209 1.18 18.34 -26.37
CA SER A 209 -0.25 18.62 -26.43
C SER A 209 -0.51 19.96 -27.11
N GLY A 210 -1.60 20.08 -27.82
CA GLY A 210 -2.00 21.32 -28.53
C GLY A 210 -1.28 21.60 -29.85
N ALA A 211 -0.28 20.79 -30.23
CA ALA A 211 0.38 20.87 -31.52
C ALA A 211 0.85 19.50 -31.99
N ALA A 212 1.01 19.35 -33.30
CA ALA A 212 1.57 18.13 -33.88
C ALA A 212 3.08 18.03 -33.61
N ARG A 213 3.61 16.81 -33.42
CA ARG A 213 5.02 16.56 -33.10
C ARG A 213 5.98 17.11 -34.14
N GLU A 214 5.55 17.14 -35.37
CA GLU A 214 6.30 17.70 -36.53
C GLU A 214 6.53 19.21 -36.42
N ALA A 215 5.71 19.91 -35.60
CA ALA A 215 5.89 21.33 -35.33
C ALA A 215 7.13 21.61 -34.45
N PHE A 216 7.73 20.59 -33.84
CA PHE A 216 8.97 20.66 -33.07
C PHE A 216 10.20 20.22 -33.86
N ASN A 217 10.35 20.71 -35.07
CA ASN A 217 11.42 20.31 -36.01
C ASN A 217 12.70 21.19 -35.89
N PHE A 218 12.98 21.76 -34.72
CA PHE A 218 14.13 22.67 -34.51
C PHE A 218 15.22 22.09 -33.61
N GLY A 219 15.26 20.76 -33.47
CA GLY A 219 16.25 20.04 -32.65
C GLY A 219 15.88 19.96 -31.17
N MET A 220 16.71 19.25 -30.43
CA MET A 220 16.49 19.05 -28.98
C MET A 220 16.60 20.36 -28.22
N PRO A 221 15.71 20.62 -27.23
CA PRO A 221 15.84 21.77 -26.35
C PRO A 221 17.20 21.74 -25.66
N ARG A 222 17.88 22.88 -25.64
CA ARG A 222 19.17 23.03 -24.96
C ARG A 222 18.96 23.50 -23.54
N ASN A 223 19.93 23.23 -22.67
CA ASN A 223 19.96 23.76 -21.31
C ASN A 223 20.16 25.29 -21.35
N THR A 224 19.06 26.03 -21.34
CA THR A 224 19.07 27.49 -21.28
C THR A 224 18.75 27.97 -19.88
N ALA A 225 19.06 29.22 -19.56
CA ALA A 225 18.72 29.82 -18.27
C ALA A 225 17.20 29.78 -17.96
N VAL A 226 16.34 29.60 -18.97
CA VAL A 226 14.88 29.43 -18.79
C VAL A 226 14.52 27.98 -18.44
N PHE A 227 15.22 26.98 -19.01
CA PHE A 227 14.92 25.56 -18.76
C PHE A 227 15.65 24.99 -17.55
N ALA A 228 16.90 25.45 -17.29
CA ALA A 228 17.77 24.89 -16.27
C ALA A 228 17.13 24.79 -14.87
N PRO A 229 16.46 25.81 -14.33
CA PRO A 229 15.89 25.76 -12.97
C PRO A 229 14.83 24.65 -12.81
N THR A 230 14.05 24.34 -13.84
CA THR A 230 13.06 23.26 -13.80
C THR A 230 13.74 21.90 -13.75
N PHE A 231 14.83 21.69 -14.46
CA PHE A 231 15.55 20.40 -14.52
C PHE A 231 16.54 20.21 -13.37
N SER A 232 17.01 21.31 -12.77
CA SER A 232 17.79 21.27 -11.50
C SER A 232 16.91 21.10 -10.27
N GLY A 233 15.58 21.26 -10.41
CA GLY A 233 14.65 21.18 -9.28
C GLY A 233 14.67 22.45 -8.40
N GLU A 234 15.18 23.56 -8.91
CA GLU A 234 15.21 24.83 -8.16
C GLU A 234 13.81 25.42 -7.94
N GLY A 235 12.82 25.03 -8.78
CA GLY A 235 11.43 25.42 -8.59
C GLY A 235 10.65 25.64 -9.87
N VAL A 236 9.46 26.19 -9.68
CA VAL A 236 8.52 26.54 -10.76
C VAL A 236 8.95 27.84 -11.43
N ILE A 237 8.84 27.91 -12.72
CA ILE A 237 9.03 29.14 -13.49
C ILE A 237 7.69 29.55 -14.08
N ARG A 238 7.18 30.71 -13.68
CA ARG A 238 6.01 31.36 -14.28
C ARG A 238 6.41 32.73 -14.81
N SER A 239 6.09 32.99 -16.07
CA SER A 239 6.38 34.28 -16.74
C SER A 239 5.16 34.71 -17.53
N ASP A 240 4.69 35.91 -17.27
CA ASP A 240 3.56 36.52 -17.99
C ASP A 240 3.93 36.87 -19.45
N ASP A 241 5.19 37.24 -19.68
CA ASP A 241 5.75 37.43 -21.02
C ASP A 241 7.23 37.03 -21.00
N ILE A 242 7.52 35.84 -21.54
CA ILE A 242 8.86 35.26 -21.52
C ILE A 242 9.90 36.17 -22.22
N ARG A 243 9.49 37.00 -23.16
CA ARG A 243 10.37 37.92 -23.90
C ARG A 243 10.90 39.05 -23.00
N LYS A 244 10.22 39.27 -21.86
CA LYS A 244 10.61 40.27 -20.82
C LYS A 244 11.31 39.59 -19.64
N ASP A 245 11.39 38.28 -19.61
CA ASP A 245 12.05 37.53 -18.55
C ASP A 245 13.59 37.75 -18.65
N PRO A 246 14.27 38.10 -17.55
CA PRO A 246 15.71 38.36 -17.56
C PRO A 246 16.56 37.16 -17.92
N ARG A 247 16.00 35.94 -17.89
CA ARG A 247 16.66 34.67 -18.29
C ARG A 247 16.56 34.42 -19.80
N TYR A 248 15.68 35.15 -20.51
CA TYR A 248 15.42 34.89 -21.92
C TYR A 248 16.42 35.63 -22.81
N GLY A 249 16.77 35.06 -23.96
CA GLY A 249 17.56 35.73 -24.99
C GLY A 249 19.08 35.65 -24.82
N HIS A 250 19.60 34.98 -23.80
CA HIS A 250 21.03 34.95 -23.49
C HIS A 250 21.78 33.69 -23.97
N SER A 251 21.08 32.70 -24.51
CA SER A 251 21.69 31.39 -24.87
C SER A 251 21.92 31.27 -26.36
N ALA A 252 23.19 31.03 -26.78
CA ALA A 252 23.54 30.71 -28.16
C ALA A 252 22.92 29.36 -28.60
N PRO A 253 22.67 29.12 -29.90
CA PRO A 253 22.97 29.96 -31.04
C PRO A 253 21.83 30.92 -31.42
N HIS A 254 20.64 30.77 -30.80
CA HIS A 254 19.44 31.48 -31.29
C HIS A 254 19.16 32.78 -30.56
N TYR A 255 19.73 33.00 -29.36
CA TYR A 255 19.47 34.18 -28.50
C TYR A 255 17.97 34.49 -28.38
N GLY A 256 17.17 33.42 -28.20
CA GLY A 256 15.72 33.43 -28.13
C GLY A 256 15.14 32.13 -28.70
N MET A 257 13.92 32.18 -29.20
CA MET A 257 13.27 31.05 -29.85
C MET A 257 13.85 30.80 -31.25
N PRO A 258 14.12 29.52 -31.59
CA PRO A 258 14.54 29.17 -32.94
C PRO A 258 13.49 29.55 -33.98
N ALA A 259 13.92 29.75 -35.26
CA ALA A 259 12.99 29.94 -36.37
C ALA A 259 12.08 28.71 -36.52
N GLY A 260 10.78 28.92 -36.66
CA GLY A 260 9.77 27.86 -36.72
C GLY A 260 9.29 27.31 -35.35
N HIS A 261 9.77 27.87 -34.23
CA HIS A 261 9.25 27.52 -32.94
C HIS A 261 7.79 27.95 -32.76
N LEU A 262 7.00 27.17 -32.00
CA LEU A 262 5.65 27.57 -31.59
C LEU A 262 5.66 28.95 -30.92
N PRO A 263 4.65 29.81 -31.18
CA PRO A 263 4.59 31.12 -30.56
C PRO A 263 4.36 30.98 -29.04
N VAL A 264 5.35 31.41 -28.27
CA VAL A 264 5.28 31.39 -26.78
C VAL A 264 5.43 32.81 -26.28
N VAL A 265 4.44 33.26 -25.50
CA VAL A 265 4.45 34.54 -24.81
C VAL A 265 4.33 34.32 -23.31
N SER A 266 3.23 33.75 -22.81
CA SER A 266 3.17 33.28 -21.42
C SER A 266 3.78 31.89 -21.29
N TYR A 267 4.44 31.66 -20.15
CA TYR A 267 5.19 30.43 -19.90
C TYR A 267 5.05 29.97 -18.46
N LEU A 268 4.83 28.66 -18.29
CA LEU A 268 4.79 27.98 -17.00
C LEU A 268 5.56 26.66 -17.11
N ALA A 269 6.57 26.48 -16.28
CA ALA A 269 7.35 25.24 -16.22
C ALA A 269 7.42 24.72 -14.78
N VAL A 270 7.11 23.45 -14.61
CA VAL A 270 7.01 22.80 -13.29
C VAL A 270 7.86 21.52 -13.29
N PRO A 271 8.80 21.36 -12.34
CA PRO A 271 9.58 20.14 -12.22
C PRO A 271 8.72 18.97 -11.76
N VAL A 272 8.96 17.79 -12.34
CA VAL A 272 8.41 16.51 -11.88
C VAL A 272 9.49 15.80 -11.08
N THR A 273 9.39 15.87 -9.75
CA THR A 273 10.42 15.41 -8.83
C THR A 273 9.94 14.18 -8.06
N SER A 274 10.67 13.07 -8.17
CA SER A 274 10.44 11.83 -7.42
C SER A 274 10.45 12.08 -5.90
N VAL A 275 9.84 11.19 -5.15
CA VAL A 275 9.90 11.17 -3.68
C VAL A 275 11.36 11.09 -3.17
N SER A 276 12.28 10.53 -3.95
CA SER A 276 13.71 10.50 -3.65
C SER A 276 14.45 11.83 -3.86
N GLY A 277 13.77 12.87 -4.34
CA GLY A 277 14.37 14.15 -4.68
C GLY A 277 14.98 14.23 -6.09
N LYS A 278 14.93 13.15 -6.86
CA LYS A 278 15.43 13.13 -8.23
C LYS A 278 14.43 13.79 -9.17
N VAL A 279 14.86 14.76 -9.97
CA VAL A 279 14.04 15.34 -11.03
C VAL A 279 13.92 14.34 -12.18
N LEU A 280 12.71 13.86 -12.43
CA LEU A 280 12.39 12.89 -13.48
C LEU A 280 12.23 13.56 -14.84
N GLY A 281 11.76 14.82 -14.81
CA GLY A 281 11.48 15.64 -15.99
C GLY A 281 10.82 16.94 -15.61
N GLY A 282 10.24 17.62 -16.58
CA GLY A 282 9.48 18.85 -16.37
C GLY A 282 8.25 18.90 -17.27
N LEU A 283 7.18 19.48 -16.74
CA LEU A 283 5.97 19.87 -17.46
C LEU A 283 6.11 21.34 -17.87
N PHE A 284 5.84 21.62 -19.11
CA PHE A 284 5.99 22.93 -19.73
C PHE A 284 4.70 23.32 -20.42
N PHE A 285 4.19 24.49 -20.10
CA PHE A 285 2.96 25.04 -20.66
C PHE A 285 3.22 26.41 -21.26
N ALA A 286 2.62 26.68 -22.38
CA ALA A 286 2.81 27.92 -23.11
C ALA A 286 1.52 28.42 -23.73
N HIS A 287 1.43 29.75 -23.87
CA HIS A 287 0.36 30.42 -24.60
C HIS A 287 0.92 31.59 -25.43
N ASP A 288 0.26 31.92 -26.51
CA ASP A 288 0.65 33.02 -27.42
C ASP A 288 0.13 34.41 -26.95
N GLU A 289 -0.61 34.46 -25.84
CA GLU A 289 -1.03 35.70 -25.20
C GLU A 289 -0.32 35.88 -23.84
N PRO A 290 -0.08 37.11 -23.38
CA PRO A 290 0.54 37.38 -22.09
C PRO A 290 -0.40 37.16 -20.91
N GLY A 291 0.14 36.84 -19.72
CA GLY A 291 -0.59 36.83 -18.44
C GLY A 291 -1.60 35.69 -18.30
N LYS A 292 -1.47 34.59 -19.04
CA LYS A 292 -2.42 33.46 -18.99
C LYS A 292 -2.30 32.60 -17.74
N PHE A 293 -1.13 32.51 -17.16
CA PHE A 293 -0.90 31.63 -16.02
C PHE A 293 -0.92 32.43 -14.71
N THR A 294 -1.90 32.11 -13.86
CA THR A 294 -2.05 32.71 -12.52
C THR A 294 -1.32 31.87 -11.45
N ALA A 295 -1.26 32.39 -10.22
CA ALA A 295 -0.75 31.62 -9.08
C ALA A 295 -1.61 30.37 -8.80
N ASP A 296 -2.92 30.44 -9.06
CA ASP A 296 -3.80 29.27 -8.92
C ASP A 296 -3.51 28.20 -9.98
N THR A 297 -3.23 28.60 -11.21
CA THR A 297 -2.78 27.70 -12.28
C THR A 297 -1.44 27.04 -11.94
N GLU A 298 -0.50 27.81 -11.42
CA GLU A 298 0.80 27.32 -10.92
C GLU A 298 0.63 26.25 -9.84
N ASN A 299 -0.21 26.52 -8.83
CA ASN A 299 -0.52 25.58 -7.75
C ASN A 299 -1.18 24.28 -8.28
N LEU A 300 -2.11 24.41 -9.23
CA LEU A 300 -2.80 23.28 -9.83
C LEU A 300 -1.83 22.38 -10.60
N VAL A 301 -1.02 22.96 -11.48
CA VAL A 301 -0.03 22.23 -12.27
C VAL A 301 1.05 21.60 -11.39
N SER A 302 1.45 22.28 -10.32
CA SER A 302 2.40 21.74 -9.34
C SER A 302 1.84 20.49 -8.63
N ALA A 303 0.55 20.50 -8.28
CA ALA A 303 -0.12 19.32 -7.73
C ALA A 303 -0.18 18.15 -8.73
N ILE A 304 -0.47 18.45 -10.01
CA ILE A 304 -0.44 17.46 -11.09
C ILE A 304 0.98 16.89 -11.27
N ALA A 305 2.01 17.74 -11.27
CA ALA A 305 3.40 17.31 -11.37
C ALA A 305 3.83 16.38 -10.23
N ALA A 306 3.39 16.66 -9.01
CA ALA A 306 3.65 15.80 -7.85
C ALA A 306 2.98 14.42 -8.01
N GLN A 307 1.72 14.37 -8.45
CA GLN A 307 1.02 13.10 -8.72
C GLN A 307 1.66 12.33 -9.88
N THR A 308 2.12 13.04 -10.90
CA THR A 308 2.85 12.46 -12.02
C THR A 308 4.13 11.77 -11.56
N ALA A 309 4.88 12.40 -10.67
CA ALA A 309 6.11 11.83 -10.13
C ALA A 309 5.83 10.49 -9.41
N VAL A 310 4.78 10.44 -8.58
CA VAL A 310 4.36 9.21 -7.89
C VAL A 310 3.96 8.13 -8.89
N ALA A 311 3.16 8.46 -9.91
CA ALA A 311 2.75 7.49 -10.92
C ALA A 311 3.93 6.95 -11.74
N MET A 312 4.88 7.82 -12.11
CA MET A 312 6.10 7.44 -12.83
C MET A 312 7.01 6.54 -11.98
N ASP A 313 7.16 6.84 -10.69
CA ASP A 313 7.94 6.00 -9.77
C ASP A 313 7.28 4.61 -9.62
N ASN A 314 5.95 4.56 -9.45
CA ASN A 314 5.20 3.31 -9.38
C ASN A 314 5.33 2.48 -10.67
N ALA A 315 5.20 3.09 -11.84
CA ALA A 315 5.37 2.42 -13.13
C ALA A 315 6.79 1.84 -13.29
N ARG A 316 7.82 2.58 -12.88
CA ARG A 316 9.22 2.10 -12.90
C ARG A 316 9.45 0.94 -11.94
N LEU A 317 8.94 1.04 -10.71
CA LEU A 317 9.04 -0.02 -9.72
C LEU A 317 8.32 -1.29 -10.18
N HIS A 318 7.13 -1.14 -10.75
CA HIS A 318 6.37 -2.27 -11.30
C HIS A 318 7.13 -2.95 -12.43
N LYS A 319 7.68 -2.18 -13.37
CA LYS A 319 8.49 -2.73 -14.48
C LYS A 319 9.73 -3.45 -13.99
N ALA A 320 10.44 -2.88 -13.00
CA ALA A 320 11.61 -3.51 -12.40
C ALA A 320 11.25 -4.82 -11.68
N ALA A 321 10.15 -4.83 -10.92
CA ALA A 321 9.66 -6.03 -10.25
C ALA A 321 9.27 -7.14 -11.24
N GLN A 322 8.59 -6.79 -12.34
CA GLN A 322 8.26 -7.76 -13.39
C GLN A 322 9.50 -8.35 -14.05
N GLN A 323 10.52 -7.54 -14.32
CA GLN A 323 11.79 -8.00 -14.88
C GLN A 323 12.51 -8.96 -13.92
N GLU A 324 12.54 -8.66 -12.63
CA GLU A 324 13.13 -9.52 -11.61
C GLU A 324 12.39 -10.87 -11.49
N ILE A 325 11.04 -10.85 -11.50
CA ILE A 325 10.22 -12.07 -11.48
C ILE A 325 10.53 -12.95 -12.70
N GLU A 326 10.61 -12.36 -13.88
CA GLU A 326 10.90 -13.09 -15.10
C GLU A 326 12.32 -13.67 -15.11
N GLN A 327 13.30 -12.93 -14.57
CA GLN A 327 14.68 -13.44 -14.41
C GLN A 327 14.75 -14.61 -13.43
N ARG A 328 14.06 -14.51 -12.29
CA ARG A 328 13.98 -15.59 -11.30
C ARG A 328 13.34 -16.84 -11.89
N LYS A 329 12.24 -16.67 -12.64
CA LYS A 329 11.56 -17.78 -13.31
C LYS A 329 12.48 -18.49 -14.28
N ARG A 330 13.20 -17.76 -15.13
CA ARG A 330 14.18 -18.34 -16.08
C ARG A 330 15.33 -19.05 -15.36
N ALA A 331 15.80 -18.50 -14.25
CA ALA A 331 16.86 -19.12 -13.45
C ALA A 331 16.38 -20.44 -12.82
N GLU A 332 15.13 -20.49 -12.32
CA GLU A 332 14.54 -21.72 -11.74
C GLU A 332 14.32 -22.79 -12.81
N GLU A 333 13.78 -22.43 -13.98
CA GLU A 333 13.62 -23.34 -15.13
C GLU A 333 14.99 -23.91 -15.57
N ALA A 334 16.02 -23.07 -15.66
CA ALA A 334 17.38 -23.54 -16.00
C ALA A 334 17.94 -24.47 -14.94
N LYS A 335 17.71 -24.21 -13.65
CA LYS A 335 18.13 -25.06 -12.54
C LYS A 335 17.44 -26.45 -12.63
N GLU A 336 16.14 -26.50 -12.89
CA GLU A 336 15.40 -27.77 -13.06
C GLU A 336 15.95 -28.61 -14.21
N ILE A 337 16.25 -27.98 -15.35
CA ILE A 337 16.84 -28.66 -16.50
C ILE A 337 18.20 -29.26 -16.14
N LEU A 338 19.07 -28.49 -15.46
CA LEU A 338 20.40 -28.96 -15.04
C LEU A 338 20.32 -30.11 -14.04
N LEU A 339 19.38 -30.05 -13.08
CA LEU A 339 19.15 -31.14 -12.13
C LEU A 339 18.69 -32.41 -12.84
N HIS A 340 17.80 -32.28 -13.82
CA HIS A 340 17.32 -33.42 -14.62
C HIS A 340 18.47 -34.05 -15.43
N GLU A 341 19.32 -33.25 -16.08
CA GLU A 341 20.48 -33.74 -16.82
C GLU A 341 21.49 -34.41 -15.89
N LEU A 342 21.77 -33.83 -14.72
CA LEU A 342 22.67 -34.41 -13.73
C LEU A 342 22.18 -35.80 -13.28
N LYS A 343 20.89 -35.92 -13.00
CA LYS A 343 20.24 -37.21 -12.66
C LYS A 343 20.49 -38.27 -13.74
N HIS A 344 20.25 -37.92 -14.99
CA HIS A 344 20.49 -38.80 -16.12
C HIS A 344 21.95 -39.20 -16.27
N ARG A 345 22.88 -38.25 -16.10
CA ARG A 345 24.33 -38.53 -16.18
C ARG A 345 24.80 -39.48 -15.08
N VAL A 346 24.32 -39.31 -13.84
CA VAL A 346 24.67 -40.19 -12.72
C VAL A 346 24.17 -41.60 -12.99
N LYS A 347 22.91 -41.75 -13.44
CA LYS A 347 22.35 -43.06 -13.84
C LYS A 347 23.18 -43.73 -14.93
N ASN A 348 23.55 -43.01 -15.96
CA ASN A 348 24.39 -43.53 -17.05
C ASN A 348 25.79 -43.94 -16.56
N THR A 349 26.39 -43.18 -15.65
CA THR A 349 27.67 -43.49 -15.06
C THR A 349 27.61 -44.79 -14.24
N LEU A 350 26.58 -44.92 -13.40
CA LEU A 350 26.35 -46.16 -12.60
C LEU A 350 26.13 -47.37 -13.49
N ALA A 351 25.34 -47.28 -14.56
CA ALA A 351 25.14 -48.33 -15.54
C ALA A 351 26.46 -48.72 -16.26
N THR A 352 27.29 -47.73 -16.59
CA THR A 352 28.61 -47.98 -17.20
C THR A 352 29.56 -48.70 -16.23
N ILE A 353 29.59 -48.29 -14.97
CA ILE A 353 30.36 -48.96 -13.92
C ILE A 353 29.92 -50.42 -13.76
N GLN A 354 28.60 -50.67 -13.78
CA GLN A 354 28.03 -52.00 -13.70
C GLN A 354 28.50 -52.88 -14.88
N ALA A 355 28.41 -52.35 -16.10
CA ALA A 355 28.85 -53.07 -17.29
C ALA A 355 30.34 -53.41 -17.27
N VAL A 356 31.20 -52.45 -16.89
CA VAL A 356 32.66 -52.67 -16.77
C VAL A 356 32.96 -53.70 -15.69
N ALA A 357 32.29 -53.64 -14.55
CA ALA A 357 32.48 -54.61 -13.47
C ALA A 357 32.08 -56.01 -13.89
N MET A 358 30.92 -56.18 -14.54
CA MET A 358 30.48 -57.49 -15.08
C MET A 358 31.46 -58.05 -16.09
N GLN A 359 32.08 -57.22 -16.91
CA GLN A 359 33.10 -57.64 -17.88
C GLN A 359 34.43 -58.03 -17.21
N THR A 360 34.83 -57.25 -16.21
CA THR A 360 36.14 -57.42 -15.50
C THR A 360 36.09 -58.65 -14.58
N PHE A 361 34.99 -58.87 -13.88
CA PHE A 361 34.83 -59.92 -12.89
C PHE A 361 34.23 -61.21 -13.48
N ARG A 362 34.40 -61.44 -14.77
CA ARG A 362 33.81 -62.58 -15.48
C ARG A 362 34.26 -63.97 -14.93
N LEU A 363 35.42 -64.03 -14.29
CA LEU A 363 36.01 -65.24 -13.68
C LEU A 363 35.92 -65.22 -12.14
N ALA A 364 35.34 -64.18 -11.55
CA ALA A 364 35.16 -64.11 -10.10
C ALA A 364 34.01 -65.04 -9.64
N PRO A 365 34.02 -65.51 -8.38
CA PRO A 365 32.91 -66.27 -7.82
C PRO A 365 31.61 -65.52 -7.99
N ARG A 366 30.55 -66.23 -8.45
CA ARG A 366 29.21 -65.65 -8.74
C ARG A 366 28.66 -64.85 -7.55
N ALA A 367 28.89 -65.30 -6.33
CA ALA A 367 28.46 -64.63 -5.10
C ALA A 367 29.10 -63.24 -4.91
N GLU A 368 30.34 -63.02 -5.36
CA GLU A 368 31.03 -61.72 -5.26
C GLU A 368 30.52 -60.72 -6.29
N THR A 369 30.22 -61.19 -7.51
CA THR A 369 29.64 -60.39 -8.58
C THR A 369 28.21 -59.97 -8.26
N GLU A 370 27.40 -60.87 -7.72
CA GLU A 370 26.05 -60.59 -7.26
C GLU A 370 26.06 -59.56 -6.10
N ALA A 371 26.97 -59.69 -5.15
CA ALA A 371 27.13 -58.72 -4.06
C ALA A 371 27.55 -57.32 -4.55
N PHE A 372 28.41 -57.23 -5.54
CA PHE A 372 28.80 -55.96 -6.16
C PHE A 372 27.60 -55.27 -6.86
N ASN A 373 26.87 -56.05 -7.67
CA ASN A 373 25.67 -55.51 -8.38
C ASN A 373 24.58 -55.05 -7.42
N ALA A 374 24.34 -55.77 -6.34
CA ALA A 374 23.35 -55.40 -5.32
C ALA A 374 23.73 -54.05 -4.64
N ARG A 375 25.04 -53.84 -4.36
CA ARG A 375 25.53 -52.59 -3.79
C ARG A 375 25.40 -51.41 -4.76
N LEU A 376 25.71 -51.64 -6.03
CA LEU A 376 25.59 -50.58 -7.06
C LEU A 376 24.15 -50.19 -7.27
N PHE A 377 23.23 -51.19 -7.21
CA PHE A 377 21.79 -50.95 -7.26
C PHE A 377 21.31 -50.13 -6.05
N ALA A 378 21.73 -50.50 -4.82
CA ALA A 378 21.43 -49.75 -3.62
C ALA A 378 21.91 -48.28 -3.68
N LEU A 379 23.10 -48.06 -4.27
CA LEU A 379 23.65 -46.70 -4.50
C LEU A 379 22.79 -45.93 -5.52
N SER A 380 22.32 -46.58 -6.60
CA SER A 380 21.44 -45.96 -7.59
C SER A 380 20.08 -45.57 -7.00
N GLU A 381 19.48 -46.46 -6.23
CA GLU A 381 18.20 -46.19 -5.56
C GLU A 381 18.33 -45.08 -4.51
N ALA A 382 19.38 -45.08 -3.74
CA ALA A 382 19.65 -44.01 -2.78
C ALA A 382 19.88 -42.63 -3.48
N HIS A 383 20.56 -42.63 -4.63
CA HIS A 383 20.74 -41.42 -5.43
C HIS A 383 19.41 -40.91 -6.03
N ASP A 384 18.54 -41.82 -6.49
CA ASP A 384 17.19 -41.46 -6.99
C ASP A 384 16.32 -40.83 -5.89
N LEU A 385 16.44 -41.28 -4.64
CA LEU A 385 15.78 -40.66 -3.50
C LEU A 385 16.24 -39.21 -3.27
N LEU A 386 17.53 -38.96 -3.41
CA LEU A 386 18.11 -37.63 -3.22
C LEU A 386 17.71 -36.64 -4.30
N THR A 387 17.27 -37.12 -5.48
CA THR A 387 16.88 -36.26 -6.61
C THR A 387 15.37 -35.99 -6.74
N GLN A 388 14.55 -36.56 -5.86
CA GLN A 388 13.08 -36.42 -5.91
C GLN A 388 12.52 -35.25 -5.10
N ARG A 389 13.25 -34.68 -4.16
CA ARG A 389 12.85 -33.49 -3.38
C ARG A 389 14.08 -32.65 -3.03
N ASP A 390 13.87 -31.35 -2.84
CA ASP A 390 14.89 -30.38 -2.49
C ASP A 390 15.98 -30.94 -1.56
N TRP A 391 17.21 -30.90 -2.02
CA TRP A 391 18.45 -31.52 -1.56
C TRP A 391 18.81 -31.38 -0.06
N GLU A 392 17.89 -30.92 0.79
CA GLU A 392 18.29 -30.55 2.15
C GLU A 392 18.05 -31.63 3.20
N ARG A 393 16.89 -32.32 3.21
CA ARG A 393 16.60 -33.32 4.25
C ARG A 393 15.66 -34.43 3.76
N VAL A 394 15.86 -35.65 4.25
CA VAL A 394 15.08 -36.84 3.90
C VAL A 394 14.61 -37.55 5.17
N ASN A 395 13.35 -37.98 5.18
CA ASN A 395 12.76 -38.70 6.30
C ASN A 395 13.39 -40.10 6.49
N LEU A 396 13.85 -40.38 7.71
CA LEU A 396 14.55 -41.59 8.08
C LEU A 396 13.70 -42.87 7.84
N THR A 397 12.41 -42.82 8.15
CA THR A 397 11.50 -43.92 7.95
C THR A 397 11.45 -44.37 6.48
N HIS A 398 11.39 -43.38 5.56
CA HIS A 398 11.39 -43.67 4.12
C HIS A 398 12.70 -44.31 3.65
N ILE A 399 13.84 -43.89 4.21
CA ILE A 399 15.15 -44.49 3.87
C ILE A 399 15.20 -45.94 4.32
N VAL A 400 14.79 -46.23 5.57
CA VAL A 400 14.76 -47.59 6.12
C VAL A 400 13.87 -48.49 5.28
N GLN A 401 12.64 -48.06 5.00
CA GLN A 401 11.69 -48.83 4.21
C GLN A 401 12.21 -49.13 2.80
N ARG A 402 12.84 -48.15 2.15
CA ARG A 402 13.33 -48.29 0.79
C ARG A 402 14.61 -49.15 0.72
N ALA A 403 15.53 -48.99 1.68
CA ALA A 403 16.72 -49.82 1.75
C ALA A 403 16.38 -51.32 1.97
N LEU A 404 15.27 -51.60 2.62
CA LEU A 404 14.81 -52.95 2.93
C LEU A 404 13.84 -53.54 1.88
N SER A 405 13.32 -52.72 0.95
CA SER A 405 12.32 -53.15 -0.05
C SER A 405 12.75 -54.35 -0.88
N PRO A 406 14.03 -54.57 -1.28
CA PRO A 406 14.44 -55.75 -2.00
C PRO A 406 14.31 -57.06 -1.20
N PHE A 407 14.24 -56.96 0.12
CA PHE A 407 14.15 -58.09 1.05
C PHE A 407 12.75 -58.29 1.61
N ALA A 408 11.79 -57.42 1.27
CA ALA A 408 10.43 -57.37 1.84
C ALA A 408 9.42 -58.30 1.08
N ALA A 409 9.68 -58.67 -0.16
CA ALA A 409 8.70 -59.36 -1.03
C ALA A 409 8.18 -60.74 -0.52
N GLU A 410 8.87 -61.37 0.43
CA GLU A 410 8.40 -62.57 1.14
C GLU A 410 8.27 -62.37 2.66
N ALA A 411 8.53 -61.18 3.16
CA ALA A 411 8.86 -60.91 4.56
C ALA A 411 8.11 -59.74 5.19
N ASP A 412 6.95 -59.32 4.67
CA ASP A 412 6.17 -58.14 5.16
C ASP A 412 5.86 -58.20 6.67
N LYS A 413 6.02 -59.32 7.34
CA LYS A 413 5.84 -59.48 8.80
C LYS A 413 7.15 -59.75 9.54
N ARG A 414 8.29 -59.75 8.84
CA ARG A 414 9.60 -60.09 9.44
C ARG A 414 10.47 -58.87 9.75
N PHE A 415 10.05 -57.67 9.29
CA PHE A 415 10.67 -56.43 9.66
C PHE A 415 9.77 -55.64 10.61
N GLU A 416 10.25 -55.34 11.81
CA GLU A 416 9.62 -54.45 12.76
C GLU A 416 10.39 -53.11 12.75
N ILE A 417 9.77 -52.08 12.22
CA ILE A 417 10.39 -50.75 12.04
C ILE A 417 9.66 -49.76 12.95
N SER A 418 10.38 -49.10 13.87
CA SER A 418 9.80 -48.11 14.76
C SER A 418 10.83 -47.07 15.22
N GLY A 419 10.34 -45.83 15.37
CA GLY A 419 11.12 -44.69 15.87
C GLY A 419 10.42 -43.37 15.61
N PRO A 420 10.91 -42.28 16.20
CA PRO A 420 10.37 -40.96 15.97
C PRO A 420 10.57 -40.51 14.51
N ASP A 421 9.74 -39.56 14.07
CA ASP A 421 9.87 -38.90 12.78
C ASP A 421 11.11 -37.98 12.80
N VAL A 422 12.11 -38.30 11.98
CA VAL A 422 13.39 -37.57 11.94
C VAL A 422 13.82 -37.36 10.51
N GLU A 423 14.24 -36.15 10.19
CA GLU A 423 14.85 -35.80 8.92
C GLU A 423 16.37 -35.78 9.03
N ILE A 424 17.04 -36.39 8.06
CA ILE A 424 18.50 -36.45 7.98
C ILE A 424 19.00 -35.86 6.66
N SER A 425 20.24 -35.36 6.66
CA SER A 425 20.83 -34.81 5.43
C SER A 425 20.96 -35.86 4.34
N ALA A 426 20.96 -35.43 3.08
CA ALA A 426 21.09 -36.28 1.90
C ALA A 426 22.34 -37.17 1.94
N GLU A 427 23.48 -36.65 2.41
CA GLU A 427 24.71 -37.41 2.56
C GLU A 427 24.57 -38.55 3.58
N ARG A 428 23.94 -38.26 4.72
CA ARG A 428 23.69 -39.23 5.78
C ARG A 428 22.67 -40.30 5.33
N ALA A 429 21.68 -39.87 4.57
CA ALA A 429 20.67 -40.80 3.99
C ALA A 429 21.34 -41.84 3.08
N LEU A 430 22.29 -41.42 2.22
CA LEU A 430 23.05 -42.33 1.35
C LEU A 430 23.91 -43.29 2.16
N GLN A 431 24.64 -42.78 3.15
CA GLN A 431 25.47 -43.62 4.03
C GLN A 431 24.65 -44.68 4.75
N LEU A 432 23.51 -44.26 5.32
CA LEU A 432 22.62 -45.16 6.06
C LEU A 432 21.95 -46.22 5.16
N ALA A 433 21.49 -45.82 3.96
CA ALA A 433 20.91 -46.75 3.01
C ALA A 433 21.87 -47.88 2.64
N MET A 434 23.15 -47.55 2.41
CA MET A 434 24.20 -48.56 2.15
C MET A 434 24.42 -49.47 3.36
N VAL A 435 24.45 -48.92 4.58
CA VAL A 435 24.65 -49.70 5.82
C VAL A 435 23.48 -50.66 6.02
N LEU A 436 22.25 -50.16 5.90
CA LEU A 436 21.05 -50.98 6.06
C LEU A 436 20.95 -52.11 5.00
N HIS A 437 21.32 -51.79 3.75
CA HIS A 437 21.35 -52.81 2.68
C HIS A 437 22.38 -53.91 2.96
N GLU A 438 23.56 -53.55 3.46
CA GLU A 438 24.58 -54.54 3.85
C GLU A 438 24.12 -55.41 5.04
N LEU A 439 23.51 -54.79 6.06
CA LEU A 439 22.95 -55.53 7.19
C LEU A 439 21.84 -56.51 6.72
N ALA A 440 20.90 -56.04 5.87
CA ALA A 440 19.84 -56.87 5.33
C ALA A 440 20.39 -58.01 4.45
N THR A 441 21.43 -57.75 3.64
CA THR A 441 22.11 -58.78 2.85
C THR A 441 22.78 -59.83 3.75
N ASN A 442 23.42 -59.44 4.84
CA ASN A 442 24.01 -60.34 5.80
C ASN A 442 22.95 -61.14 6.55
N ALA A 443 21.85 -60.51 6.97
CA ALA A 443 20.73 -61.20 7.60
C ALA A 443 20.12 -62.27 6.66
N ALA A 444 19.99 -61.98 5.37
CA ALA A 444 19.47 -62.93 4.36
C ALA A 444 20.45 -64.07 4.06
N LYS A 445 21.76 -63.83 4.13
CA LYS A 445 22.77 -64.88 3.82
C LYS A 445 23.17 -65.73 5.02
N TYR A 446 23.28 -65.12 6.17
CA TYR A 446 23.90 -65.71 7.35
C TYR A 446 23.12 -65.56 8.63
N GLY A 447 22.12 -64.62 8.68
CA GLY A 447 21.42 -64.22 9.88
C GLY A 447 19.92 -64.62 9.87
N ALA A 448 19.11 -63.80 10.54
CA ALA A 448 17.71 -64.08 10.83
C ALA A 448 16.83 -64.30 9.58
N LEU A 449 17.16 -63.68 8.46
CA LEU A 449 16.34 -63.78 7.24
C LEU A 449 16.64 -65.01 6.38
N CYS A 450 17.66 -65.83 6.71
CA CYS A 450 18.00 -67.02 5.94
C CYS A 450 17.00 -68.19 6.16
N ASN A 451 16.12 -68.12 7.15
CA ASN A 451 15.05 -69.09 7.43
C ASN A 451 13.66 -68.42 7.41
N LEU A 452 12.58 -69.17 7.62
CA LEU A 452 11.20 -68.69 7.53
C LEU A 452 10.69 -68.03 8.83
N THR A 453 11.36 -68.18 9.94
CA THR A 453 10.91 -67.78 11.29
C THR A 453 11.65 -66.61 11.88
N GLY A 454 12.80 -66.26 11.33
CA GLY A 454 13.62 -65.16 11.83
C GLY A 454 13.05 -63.78 11.53
N THR A 455 13.26 -62.86 12.44
CA THR A 455 12.77 -61.45 12.36
C THR A 455 13.92 -60.49 12.58
N VAL A 456 13.74 -59.29 12.03
CA VAL A 456 14.66 -58.15 12.19
C VAL A 456 13.88 -56.99 12.75
N ARG A 457 14.31 -56.47 13.87
CA ARG A 457 13.76 -55.27 14.48
C ARG A 457 14.73 -54.10 14.29
N ILE A 458 14.23 -52.97 13.78
CA ILE A 458 14.98 -51.73 13.57
C ILE A 458 14.29 -50.63 14.37
N VAL A 459 14.98 -50.14 15.37
CA VAL A 459 14.47 -49.09 16.27
C VAL A 459 15.46 -47.95 16.34
N TRP A 460 14.96 -46.74 16.29
CA TRP A 460 15.84 -45.55 16.47
C TRP A 460 15.29 -44.59 17.50
N GLU A 461 16.19 -43.93 18.16
CA GLU A 461 15.94 -42.96 19.22
C GLU A 461 16.84 -41.75 19.04
N HIS A 462 16.34 -40.60 19.47
CA HIS A 462 17.11 -39.35 19.51
C HIS A 462 17.84 -39.25 20.83
N HIS A 463 19.15 -39.02 20.80
CA HIS A 463 19.97 -38.83 22.00
C HIS A 463 20.76 -37.54 21.91
N ALA A 464 20.99 -36.90 23.06
CA ALA A 464 21.88 -35.75 23.21
C ALA A 464 22.91 -36.06 24.29
N GLU A 465 24.18 -35.97 23.96
CA GLU A 465 25.29 -36.17 24.89
C GLU A 465 26.31 -35.04 24.69
N SER A 466 26.71 -34.39 25.77
CA SER A 466 27.71 -33.30 25.72
C SER A 466 27.44 -32.21 24.67
N ASN A 467 26.19 -31.83 24.46
CA ASN A 467 25.74 -30.83 23.48
C ASN A 467 25.81 -31.28 22.00
N ILE A 468 25.98 -32.57 21.73
CA ILE A 468 25.92 -33.16 20.38
C ILE A 468 24.66 -34.01 20.30
N GLU A 469 23.78 -33.66 19.34
CA GLU A 469 22.62 -34.48 19.02
C GLU A 469 23.02 -35.61 18.09
N PHE A 470 22.66 -36.85 18.42
CA PHE A 470 22.88 -38.00 17.59
C PHE A 470 21.67 -38.94 17.57
N LEU A 471 21.56 -39.68 16.49
CA LEU A 471 20.60 -40.76 16.33
C LEU A 471 21.29 -42.06 16.68
N LYS A 472 20.59 -42.85 17.50
CA LYS A 472 20.97 -44.22 17.84
C LYS A 472 20.01 -45.16 17.16
N ILE A 473 20.49 -45.92 16.17
CA ILE A 473 19.70 -46.93 15.46
C ILE A 473 20.17 -48.31 15.94
N ARG A 474 19.23 -49.14 16.35
CA ARG A 474 19.50 -50.51 16.73
C ARG A 474 18.87 -51.46 15.68
N TRP A 475 19.71 -52.30 15.10
CA TRP A 475 19.34 -53.45 14.27
C TRP A 475 19.44 -54.69 15.13
N ILE A 476 18.38 -55.47 15.28
CA ILE A 476 18.32 -56.65 16.14
C ILE A 476 17.74 -57.81 15.35
N GLU A 477 18.53 -58.85 15.22
CA GLU A 477 18.14 -60.12 14.59
C GLU A 477 17.73 -61.17 15.64
N THR A 478 16.63 -61.88 15.39
CA THR A 478 16.14 -62.93 16.29
C THR A 478 15.54 -64.10 15.48
N GLY A 479 15.62 -65.30 16.01
CA GLY A 479 15.04 -66.50 15.39
C GLY A 479 15.81 -67.02 14.17
N GLY A 480 17.02 -66.54 13.94
CA GLY A 480 17.96 -67.04 12.96
C GLY A 480 18.79 -68.24 13.43
N PRO A 481 19.78 -68.68 12.64
CA PRO A 481 20.76 -69.67 13.08
C PRO A 481 21.64 -69.08 14.22
N GLU A 482 22.28 -69.97 15.01
CA GLU A 482 23.17 -69.57 16.07
C GLU A 482 24.37 -68.73 15.52
N VAL A 483 24.59 -67.56 16.10
CA VAL A 483 25.58 -66.60 15.60
C VAL A 483 26.81 -66.64 16.47
N ALA A 484 27.98 -66.87 15.83
CA ALA A 484 29.28 -66.76 16.46
C ALA A 484 30.07 -65.53 15.95
N SER A 485 30.92 -64.97 16.79
CA SER A 485 31.77 -63.87 16.35
C SER A 485 32.72 -64.31 15.23
N PRO A 486 32.77 -63.63 14.07
CA PRO A 486 33.59 -64.05 12.95
C PRO A 486 35.10 -63.82 13.24
N ASP A 487 35.93 -64.81 12.90
CA ASP A 487 37.40 -64.77 13.06
C ASP A 487 38.05 -63.66 12.23
N ARG A 488 37.39 -63.23 11.13
CA ARG A 488 37.88 -62.14 10.26
C ARG A 488 36.76 -61.20 9.91
N LYS A 489 36.96 -59.88 10.08
CA LYS A 489 36.05 -58.83 9.60
C LYS A 489 35.95 -58.89 8.08
N GLY A 490 34.78 -59.25 7.58
CA GLY A 490 34.45 -59.25 6.15
C GLY A 490 34.43 -57.84 5.54
N PHE A 491 34.21 -57.79 4.24
CA PHE A 491 34.10 -56.50 3.51
C PHE A 491 32.94 -55.65 4.04
N GLY A 492 31.78 -56.24 4.28
CA GLY A 492 30.57 -55.54 4.77
C GLY A 492 30.81 -54.85 6.11
N SER A 493 31.38 -55.56 7.11
CA SER A 493 31.67 -54.95 8.43
C SER A 493 32.68 -53.81 8.33
N ARG A 494 33.67 -53.88 7.42
CA ARG A 494 34.62 -52.79 7.16
C ARG A 494 33.97 -51.60 6.48
N MET A 495 33.07 -51.84 5.56
CA MET A 495 32.30 -50.81 4.85
C MET A 495 31.39 -50.06 5.82
N ILE A 496 30.61 -50.79 6.64
CA ILE A 496 29.74 -50.22 7.68
C ILE A 496 30.54 -49.36 8.65
N SER A 497 31.69 -49.87 9.13
CA SER A 497 32.58 -49.07 10.03
C SER A 497 33.22 -47.86 9.36
N ARG A 498 33.35 -47.84 8.03
CA ARG A 498 33.85 -46.70 7.27
C ARG A 498 32.80 -45.65 6.94
N ALA A 499 31.57 -46.12 6.61
CA ALA A 499 30.46 -45.25 6.24
C ALA A 499 30.02 -44.34 7.40
N LEU A 500 30.15 -44.81 8.64
CA LEU A 500 29.74 -44.10 9.85
C LEU A 500 31.00 -43.59 10.61
N ARG A 501 31.83 -42.79 9.94
CA ARG A 501 32.99 -42.14 10.58
C ARG A 501 32.69 -40.65 10.78
N GLY A 502 33.10 -40.12 11.93
CA GLY A 502 33.00 -38.71 12.29
C GLY A 502 32.81 -38.53 13.79
N GLU A 503 32.82 -37.30 14.23
CA GLU A 503 32.57 -36.97 15.63
C GLU A 503 31.14 -37.33 16.01
N GLY A 504 30.93 -38.11 17.06
CA GLY A 504 29.61 -38.64 17.47
C GLY A 504 29.08 -39.82 16.65
N CYS A 505 29.85 -40.32 15.66
CA CYS A 505 29.43 -41.46 14.82
C CYS A 505 30.17 -42.73 15.23
N GLY A 506 29.48 -43.90 15.15
CA GLY A 506 30.08 -45.18 15.49
C GLY A 506 29.21 -46.37 15.16
N VAL A 507 29.79 -47.56 15.17
CA VAL A 507 29.08 -48.82 15.02
C VAL A 507 29.62 -49.84 16.03
N GLU A 508 28.72 -50.50 16.72
CA GLU A 508 29.03 -51.61 17.63
C GLU A 508 28.27 -52.85 17.18
N PHE A 509 29.04 -53.96 17.06
CA PHE A 509 28.45 -55.27 16.71
C PHE A 509 28.50 -56.15 17.97
N ASP A 510 27.34 -56.72 18.31
CA ASP A 510 27.19 -57.66 19.39
C ASP A 510 26.66 -58.98 18.84
N PHE A 511 27.53 -59.99 18.81
CA PHE A 511 27.24 -61.33 18.29
C PHE A 511 26.81 -62.20 19.45
N ARG A 512 25.50 -62.49 19.54
CA ARG A 512 24.92 -63.37 20.56
C ARG A 512 24.42 -64.65 19.96
N PRO A 513 24.38 -65.75 20.71
CA PRO A 513 23.85 -67.00 20.19
C PRO A 513 22.41 -66.87 19.61
N GLU A 514 21.61 -65.97 20.18
CA GLU A 514 20.20 -65.74 19.77
C GLU A 514 20.06 -64.90 18.51
N GLY A 515 21.14 -64.20 18.09
CA GLY A 515 21.16 -63.35 16.90
C GLY A 515 22.13 -62.16 16.97
N LEU A 516 22.30 -61.48 15.86
CA LEU A 516 23.16 -60.31 15.74
C LEU A 516 22.41 -59.05 16.23
N SER A 517 23.08 -58.26 17.09
CA SER A 517 22.65 -56.87 17.40
C SER A 517 23.68 -55.90 16.91
N VAL A 518 23.27 -54.85 16.20
CA VAL A 518 24.12 -53.76 15.72
C VAL A 518 23.58 -52.44 16.20
N GLU A 519 24.45 -51.67 16.84
CA GLU A 519 24.10 -50.31 17.24
C GLU A 519 24.89 -49.34 16.35
N LEU A 520 24.15 -48.46 15.68
CA LEU A 520 24.67 -47.40 14.82
C LEU A 520 24.44 -46.05 15.50
N ARG A 521 25.46 -45.24 15.59
CA ARG A 521 25.36 -43.85 16.08
C ARG A 521 25.79 -42.89 14.99
N PHE A 522 25.03 -41.88 14.70
CA PHE A 522 25.38 -40.85 13.76
C PHE A 522 24.63 -39.54 13.99
N THR A 523 25.26 -38.44 13.60
CA THR A 523 24.64 -37.10 13.67
C THR A 523 23.69 -36.91 12.47
N PRO A 524 22.50 -36.33 12.65
CA PRO A 524 21.52 -36.15 11.57
C PRO A 524 22.02 -35.28 10.40
N GLY A 525 22.96 -34.38 10.64
CA GLY A 525 23.56 -33.48 9.66
C GLY A 525 22.83 -32.16 9.51
#